data_ac2b03ff3d30c0c143644749e79bf7ab
#
_entry.id   ac2b03ff3d30c0c143644749e79bf7ab
#
_cell.length_a   1.000
_cell.length_b   1.000
_cell.length_c   1.000
_cell.angle_alpha   90.00
_cell.angle_beta   90.00
_cell.angle_gamma   90.00
#
_symmetry.space_group_name_H-M   'P 1'
#
loop_
_entity.id
_entity.type
_entity.pdbx_description
1 polymer ?
#
loop_
_entity_poly.entity_id
_entity_poly.type
_entity_poly.pdbx_seq_one_letter_code
_entity_poly.pdbx_strand_id
1 'polypeptide(L)'
;GFPVAVKISAEGIAHKTDTGGVILNLMSESEVREAFNTVRDRCAQRAPMALFKGVFVQKMAHSERLREVCIRAATDPVLGAAISFSAGGRTGEIFTERTVELAPLTEPQARRMIRRHPVYKALGDFRGMPAANEDALVATLLKISALMCEIPAVAEISVNPLVIDDRLAVSLDAGVALCARSDEPDARYSHMLMQPAPITSGEEFTSRGGLMRIRSIRPEDFAAEKRLLQRLSQKS
;
A
#
# COMPACT_ATOMS: atom_id res chain seq x y z
N GLY A 1 19.23 17.81 5.53
CA GLY A 1 19.16 19.27 5.35
C GLY A 1 17.73 19.75 5.21
N PHE A 2 17.52 21.02 5.37
CA PHE A 2 16.24 21.71 5.17
C PHE A 2 15.87 21.78 3.70
N PRO A 3 14.57 21.96 3.35
CA PRO A 3 13.43 22.10 4.26
C PRO A 3 12.99 20.76 4.86
N VAL A 4 12.33 20.85 6.03
CA VAL A 4 11.78 19.69 6.73
C VAL A 4 10.30 19.88 7.05
N ALA A 5 9.59 18.77 7.31
CA ALA A 5 8.26 18.72 7.84
C ALA A 5 8.27 18.21 9.28
N VAL A 6 7.42 18.76 10.12
CA VAL A 6 7.12 18.26 11.47
C VAL A 6 5.76 17.60 11.43
N LYS A 7 5.66 16.37 11.92
CA LYS A 7 4.42 15.59 12.00
C LYS A 7 4.22 15.05 13.40
N ILE A 8 3.02 15.20 13.94
CA ILE A 8 2.66 14.68 15.26
C ILE A 8 2.85 13.18 15.36
N SER A 9 3.34 12.73 16.51
CA SER A 9 3.31 11.35 16.98
C SER A 9 2.44 11.28 18.23
N ALA A 10 1.24 10.73 18.12
CA ALA A 10 0.32 10.61 19.24
C ALA A 10 -0.56 9.37 19.07
N GLU A 11 -0.92 8.72 20.17
CA GLU A 11 -1.95 7.68 20.18
C GLU A 11 -3.34 8.33 20.19
N GLY A 12 -4.29 7.73 19.47
CA GLY A 12 -5.65 8.23 19.37
C GLY A 12 -5.89 9.29 18.29
N ILE A 13 -4.89 9.59 17.45
CA ILE A 13 -5.05 10.46 16.28
C ILE A 13 -4.91 9.63 15.01
N ALA A 14 -6.02 9.46 14.28
CA ALA A 14 -6.05 8.74 13.01
C ALA A 14 -5.56 9.63 11.85
N HIS A 15 -6.00 10.90 11.80
CA HIS A 15 -5.67 11.84 10.75
C HIS A 15 -4.89 13.03 11.32
N LYS A 16 -3.58 13.02 11.10
CA LYS A 16 -2.65 14.03 11.66
C LYS A 16 -2.93 15.44 11.15
N THR A 17 -3.42 15.58 9.92
CA THR A 17 -3.72 16.86 9.29
C THR A 17 -4.92 17.56 9.93
N ASP A 18 -5.96 16.81 10.28
CA ASP A 18 -7.21 17.35 10.84
C ASP A 18 -7.00 18.02 12.19
N THR A 19 -6.05 17.50 12.97
CA THR A 19 -5.66 18.10 14.25
C THR A 19 -4.67 19.27 14.10
N GLY A 20 -4.25 19.59 12.86
CA GLY A 20 -3.17 20.56 12.62
C GLY A 20 -1.82 20.04 13.10
N GLY A 21 -1.66 18.71 13.16
CA GLY A 21 -0.46 18.02 13.59
C GLY A 21 0.64 17.90 12.53
N VAL A 22 0.50 18.60 11.39
CA VAL A 22 1.51 18.62 10.32
C VAL A 22 1.85 20.06 9.98
N ILE A 23 3.15 20.40 10.02
CA ILE A 23 3.69 21.71 9.62
C ILE A 23 4.81 21.45 8.61
N LEU A 24 4.69 22.07 7.44
CA LEU A 24 5.56 21.86 6.29
C LEU A 24 6.48 23.07 6.06
N ASN A 25 7.50 22.89 5.22
CA ASN A 25 8.40 23.96 4.73
C ASN A 25 9.17 24.67 5.82
N LEU A 26 9.60 23.96 6.86
CA LEU A 26 10.46 24.53 7.91
C LEU A 26 11.89 24.62 7.41
N MET A 27 12.47 25.82 7.47
CA MET A 27 13.76 26.14 6.86
C MET A 27 14.90 26.25 7.89
N SER A 28 14.57 26.24 9.18
CA SER A 28 15.55 26.42 10.25
C SER A 28 15.22 25.58 11.49
N GLU A 29 16.21 25.39 12.34
CA GLU A 29 16.05 24.70 13.63
C GLU A 29 15.09 25.46 14.56
N SER A 30 15.12 26.80 14.56
CA SER A 30 14.20 27.62 15.34
C SER A 30 12.75 27.37 14.93
N GLU A 31 12.46 27.33 13.62
CA GLU A 31 11.12 27.02 13.11
C GLU A 31 10.67 25.61 13.51
N VAL A 32 11.58 24.63 13.51
CA VAL A 32 11.27 23.26 13.97
C VAL A 32 10.89 23.26 15.45
N ARG A 33 11.58 24.01 16.30
CA ARG A 33 11.27 24.14 17.74
C ARG A 33 9.92 24.82 17.97
N GLU A 34 9.61 25.85 17.22
CA GLU A 34 8.30 26.53 17.27
C GLU A 34 7.19 25.59 16.77
N ALA A 35 7.43 24.87 15.69
CA ALA A 35 6.50 23.87 15.15
C ALA A 35 6.21 22.75 16.16
N PHE A 36 7.21 22.30 16.91
CA PHE A 36 7.02 21.30 17.98
C PHE A 36 6.04 21.83 19.04
N ASN A 37 6.26 23.04 19.55
CA ASN A 37 5.37 23.64 20.54
C ASN A 37 3.94 23.81 19.97
N THR A 38 3.84 24.34 18.76
CA THR A 38 2.57 24.55 18.09
C THR A 38 1.77 23.24 17.92
N VAL A 39 2.44 22.16 17.48
CA VAL A 39 1.81 20.85 17.29
C VAL A 39 1.37 20.25 18.64
N ARG A 40 2.19 20.35 19.67
CA ARG A 40 1.86 19.90 21.02
C ARG A 40 0.61 20.62 21.56
N ASP A 41 0.59 21.95 21.44
CA ASP A 41 -0.50 22.77 21.99
C ASP A 41 -1.81 22.54 21.20
N ARG A 42 -1.74 22.37 19.88
CA ARG A 42 -2.90 21.96 19.03
C ARG A 42 -3.39 20.57 19.40
N CYS A 43 -2.51 19.62 19.68
CA CYS A 43 -2.89 18.30 20.14
C CYS A 43 -3.70 18.38 21.44
N ALA A 44 -3.21 19.11 22.44
CA ALA A 44 -3.90 19.29 23.70
C ALA A 44 -5.28 19.95 23.57
N GLN A 45 -5.43 20.88 22.61
CA GLN A 45 -6.70 21.60 22.37
C GLN A 45 -7.69 20.80 21.55
N ARG A 46 -7.25 20.15 20.49
CA ARG A 46 -8.13 19.51 19.49
C ARG A 46 -8.35 18.02 19.71
N ALA A 47 -7.44 17.38 20.42
CA ALA A 47 -7.48 15.96 20.73
C ALA A 47 -7.05 15.72 22.21
N PRO A 48 -7.80 16.23 23.20
CA PRO A 48 -7.38 16.19 24.61
C PRO A 48 -7.25 14.76 25.18
N MET A 49 -7.86 13.78 24.53
CA MET A 49 -7.76 12.36 24.91
C MET A 49 -6.59 11.63 24.23
N ALA A 50 -5.90 12.29 23.30
CA ALA A 50 -4.75 11.70 22.60
C ALA A 50 -3.50 11.76 23.48
N LEU A 51 -2.74 10.67 23.48
CA LEU A 51 -1.46 10.62 24.17
C LEU A 51 -0.37 11.15 23.24
N PHE A 52 0.05 12.41 23.45
CA PHE A 52 1.15 13.02 22.70
C PHE A 52 2.47 12.34 23.06
N LYS A 53 3.15 11.77 22.06
CA LYS A 53 4.45 11.08 22.20
C LYS A 53 5.62 11.94 21.71
N GLY A 54 5.35 12.95 20.89
CA GLY A 54 6.36 13.80 20.27
C GLY A 54 6.02 14.14 18.83
N VAL A 55 7.06 14.41 18.04
CA VAL A 55 6.93 14.69 16.61
C VAL A 55 7.99 13.92 15.80
N PHE A 56 7.67 13.62 14.56
CA PHE A 56 8.64 13.21 13.56
C PHE A 56 9.10 14.44 12.77
N VAL A 57 10.42 14.58 12.61
CA VAL A 57 11.03 15.57 11.72
C VAL A 57 11.50 14.83 10.47
N GLN A 58 10.91 15.15 9.33
CA GLN A 58 11.21 14.48 8.08
C GLN A 58 11.70 15.47 7.03
N LYS A 59 12.70 15.08 6.23
CA LYS A 59 13.10 15.84 5.06
C LYS A 59 11.91 15.94 4.10
N MET A 60 11.66 17.15 3.60
CA MET A 60 10.61 17.35 2.58
C MET A 60 10.99 16.63 1.29
N ALA A 61 10.04 15.91 0.73
CA ALA A 61 10.10 15.53 -0.67
C ALA A 61 9.81 16.81 -1.49
N HIS A 62 10.84 17.38 -2.08
CA HIS A 62 10.73 18.64 -2.79
C HIS A 62 10.99 18.42 -4.28
N SER A 63 9.93 18.50 -5.06
CA SER A 63 10.00 18.55 -6.51
C SER A 63 8.69 19.17 -7.03
N GLU A 64 8.79 20.12 -7.94
CA GLU A 64 7.64 20.65 -8.67
C GLU A 64 6.95 19.58 -9.55
N ARG A 65 7.60 18.42 -9.68
CA ARG A 65 7.16 17.30 -10.53
C ARG A 65 6.39 16.21 -9.77
N LEU A 66 6.23 16.35 -8.44
CA LEU A 66 5.54 15.35 -7.63
C LEU A 66 4.05 15.33 -7.93
N ARG A 67 3.53 14.14 -8.13
CA ARG A 67 2.11 13.85 -8.19
C ARG A 67 1.75 13.02 -6.95
N GLU A 68 0.57 13.27 -6.42
CA GLU A 68 0.10 12.61 -5.21
C GLU A 68 -0.97 11.58 -5.57
N VAL A 69 -0.75 10.34 -5.17
CA VAL A 69 -1.72 9.26 -5.29
C VAL A 69 -1.94 8.61 -3.93
N CYS A 70 -3.01 7.85 -3.81
CA CYS A 70 -3.35 7.11 -2.59
C CYS A 70 -3.51 5.63 -2.94
N ILE A 71 -2.92 4.78 -2.12
CA ILE A 71 -3.14 3.33 -2.15
C ILE A 71 -3.68 2.93 -0.79
N ARG A 72 -4.79 2.20 -0.80
CA ARG A 72 -5.31 1.54 0.41
C ARG A 72 -5.53 0.07 0.13
N ALA A 73 -5.29 -0.72 1.13
CA ALA A 73 -5.61 -2.13 1.12
C ALA A 73 -6.34 -2.48 2.42
N ALA A 74 -7.39 -3.26 2.33
CA ALA A 74 -8.15 -3.70 3.51
C ALA A 74 -8.71 -5.09 3.28
N THR A 75 -8.84 -5.87 4.34
CA THR A 75 -9.48 -7.18 4.30
C THR A 75 -10.99 -7.01 4.42
N ASP A 76 -11.72 -7.31 3.34
CA ASP A 76 -13.17 -7.42 3.34
C ASP A 76 -13.58 -8.80 3.85
N PRO A 77 -14.59 -8.92 4.74
CA PRO A 77 -14.99 -10.21 5.30
C PRO A 77 -15.62 -11.16 4.27
N VAL A 78 -16.09 -10.63 3.13
CA VAL A 78 -16.74 -11.42 2.07
C VAL A 78 -15.81 -11.65 0.88
N LEU A 79 -15.06 -10.62 0.49
CA LEU A 79 -14.25 -10.63 -0.74
C LEU A 79 -12.76 -10.90 -0.48
N GLY A 80 -12.31 -10.91 0.78
CA GLY A 80 -10.90 -11.03 1.11
C GLY A 80 -10.16 -9.70 0.97
N ALA A 81 -8.85 -9.74 0.76
CA ALA A 81 -8.05 -8.53 0.68
C ALA A 81 -8.31 -7.76 -0.62
N ALA A 82 -8.77 -6.54 -0.50
CA ALA A 82 -9.03 -5.62 -1.60
C ALA A 82 -8.03 -4.46 -1.58
N ILE A 83 -7.54 -4.08 -2.75
CA ILE A 83 -6.60 -2.98 -2.94
C ILE A 83 -7.27 -1.90 -3.76
N SER A 84 -7.21 -0.67 -3.29
CA SER A 84 -7.75 0.49 -3.99
C SER A 84 -6.66 1.49 -4.34
N PHE A 85 -6.82 2.12 -5.49
CA PHE A 85 -5.97 3.18 -6.01
C PHE A 85 -6.81 4.41 -6.35
N SER A 86 -6.34 5.59 -5.95
CA SER A 86 -7.04 6.87 -6.19
C SER A 86 -6.07 8.05 -6.24
N ALA A 87 -6.58 9.24 -6.52
CA ALA A 87 -5.86 10.48 -6.26
C ALA A 87 -5.51 10.57 -4.76
N GLY A 88 -4.36 11.15 -4.45
CA GLY A 88 -3.86 11.33 -3.09
C GLY A 88 -3.83 12.78 -2.64
N GLY A 89 -3.40 13.00 -1.40
CA GLY A 89 -3.25 14.32 -0.82
C GLY A 89 -4.54 15.14 -0.89
N ARG A 90 -4.40 16.44 -1.07
CA ARG A 90 -5.54 17.38 -1.16
C ARG A 90 -6.45 17.12 -2.36
N THR A 91 -5.89 16.62 -3.46
CA THR A 91 -6.66 16.26 -4.65
C THR A 91 -7.57 15.07 -4.38
N GLY A 92 -7.12 14.11 -3.57
CA GLY A 92 -7.91 12.94 -3.18
C GLY A 92 -9.12 13.25 -2.29
N GLU A 93 -9.14 14.41 -1.64
CA GLU A 93 -10.30 14.88 -0.87
C GLU A 93 -11.45 15.32 -1.78
N ILE A 94 -11.11 15.80 -2.98
CA ILE A 94 -12.09 16.28 -3.97
C ILE A 94 -12.56 15.13 -4.87
N PHE A 95 -11.64 14.26 -5.29
CA PHE A 95 -11.92 13.14 -6.18
C PHE A 95 -12.07 11.86 -5.36
N THR A 96 -13.32 11.43 -5.16
CA THR A 96 -13.65 10.23 -4.36
C THR A 96 -13.60 8.94 -5.17
N GLU A 97 -13.39 9.03 -6.48
CA GLU A 97 -13.28 7.88 -7.36
C GLU A 97 -12.12 6.96 -6.96
N ARG A 98 -12.33 5.67 -7.06
CA ARG A 98 -11.33 4.64 -6.76
C ARG A 98 -11.41 3.52 -7.78
N THR A 99 -10.28 2.99 -8.17
CA THR A 99 -10.22 1.68 -8.81
C THR A 99 -9.88 0.64 -7.76
N VAL A 100 -10.55 -0.50 -7.82
CA VAL A 100 -10.39 -1.58 -6.83
C VAL A 100 -10.11 -2.88 -7.56
N GLU A 101 -9.17 -3.66 -7.03
CA GLU A 101 -8.87 -5.03 -7.46
C GLU A 101 -8.63 -5.89 -6.21
N LEU A 102 -8.88 -7.19 -6.32
CA LEU A 102 -8.63 -8.13 -5.23
C LEU A 102 -7.18 -8.60 -5.23
N ALA A 103 -6.60 -8.78 -4.05
CA ALA A 103 -5.29 -9.41 -3.91
C ALA A 103 -5.41 -10.94 -4.06
N PRO A 104 -4.38 -11.64 -4.55
CA PRO A 104 -3.08 -11.11 -4.98
C PRO A 104 -3.15 -10.41 -6.34
N LEU A 105 -2.48 -9.26 -6.47
CA LEU A 105 -2.38 -8.55 -7.73
C LEU A 105 -1.33 -9.16 -8.65
N THR A 106 -1.66 -9.22 -9.92
CA THR A 106 -0.68 -9.42 -11.00
C THR A 106 -0.26 -8.08 -11.59
N GLU A 107 0.90 -8.02 -12.24
CA GLU A 107 1.37 -6.80 -12.90
C GLU A 107 0.36 -6.22 -13.92
N PRO A 108 -0.26 -7.02 -14.82
CA PRO A 108 -1.29 -6.52 -15.72
C PRO A 108 -2.51 -5.93 -15.00
N GLN A 109 -2.92 -6.49 -13.87
CA GLN A 109 -4.01 -5.95 -13.06
C GLN A 109 -3.63 -4.62 -12.43
N ALA A 110 -2.43 -4.52 -11.84
CA ALA A 110 -1.93 -3.27 -11.26
C ALA A 110 -1.85 -2.15 -12.32
N ARG A 111 -1.32 -2.43 -13.50
CA ARG A 111 -1.29 -1.45 -14.62
C ARG A 111 -2.68 -1.04 -15.07
N ARG A 112 -3.60 -1.98 -15.22
CA ARG A 112 -4.99 -1.71 -15.59
C ARG A 112 -5.68 -0.83 -14.55
N MET A 113 -5.46 -1.10 -13.26
CA MET A 113 -6.00 -0.35 -12.13
C MET A 113 -5.56 1.11 -12.18
N ILE A 114 -4.27 1.38 -12.41
CA ILE A 114 -3.71 2.72 -12.55
C ILE A 114 -4.33 3.43 -13.75
N ARG A 115 -4.33 2.79 -14.92
CA ARG A 115 -4.74 3.39 -16.20
C ARG A 115 -6.23 3.66 -16.30
N ARG A 116 -7.06 2.91 -15.57
CA ARG A 116 -8.52 3.12 -15.52
C ARG A 116 -8.91 4.30 -14.65
N HIS A 117 -8.07 4.71 -13.71
CA HIS A 117 -8.40 5.83 -12.83
C HIS A 117 -8.19 7.18 -13.54
N PRO A 118 -9.11 8.16 -13.38
CA PRO A 118 -8.97 9.50 -14.00
C PRO A 118 -7.67 10.22 -13.68
N VAL A 119 -7.08 9.99 -12.49
CA VAL A 119 -5.79 10.57 -12.09
C VAL A 119 -4.64 10.16 -13.01
N TYR A 120 -4.79 9.07 -13.77
CA TYR A 120 -3.78 8.63 -14.73
C TYR A 120 -3.39 9.72 -15.73
N LYS A 121 -4.34 10.56 -16.13
CA LYS A 121 -4.07 11.69 -17.02
C LYS A 121 -3.09 12.70 -16.40
N ALA A 122 -3.12 12.86 -15.09
CA ALA A 122 -2.19 13.73 -14.37
C ALA A 122 -0.81 13.08 -14.16
N LEU A 123 -0.70 11.75 -14.30
CA LEU A 123 0.57 11.03 -14.24
C LEU A 123 1.34 11.09 -15.56
N GLY A 124 0.70 11.47 -16.66
CA GLY A 124 1.30 11.61 -17.97
C GLY A 124 2.25 12.80 -18.09
N ASP A 125 2.85 12.93 -19.26
CA ASP A 125 3.67 14.07 -19.65
C ASP A 125 2.79 15.32 -19.80
N PHE A 126 3.16 16.41 -19.14
CA PHE A 126 2.38 17.63 -19.17
C PHE A 126 3.23 18.88 -18.89
N ARG A 127 3.15 19.87 -19.79
CA ARG A 127 3.81 21.21 -19.66
C ARG A 127 5.28 21.14 -19.26
N GLY A 128 6.04 20.24 -19.88
CA GLY A 128 7.46 20.06 -19.59
C GLY A 128 7.77 19.25 -18.33
N MET A 129 6.77 18.73 -17.64
CA MET A 129 6.92 17.72 -16.60
C MET A 129 6.90 16.34 -17.25
N PRO A 130 7.96 15.51 -17.13
CA PRO A 130 7.95 14.16 -17.67
C PRO A 130 6.88 13.30 -17.00
N ALA A 131 6.45 12.23 -17.66
CA ALA A 131 5.53 11.27 -17.11
C ALA A 131 6.08 10.67 -15.81
N ALA A 132 5.18 10.40 -14.86
CA ALA A 132 5.51 9.70 -13.62
C ALA A 132 5.96 8.26 -13.91
N ASN A 133 6.82 7.71 -13.06
CA ASN A 133 7.32 6.35 -13.18
C ASN A 133 6.22 5.33 -12.85
N GLU A 134 5.48 4.90 -13.87
CA GLU A 134 4.41 3.90 -13.72
C GLU A 134 4.95 2.58 -13.14
N ASP A 135 6.18 2.16 -13.49
CA ASP A 135 6.75 0.92 -12.99
C ASP A 135 7.02 0.96 -11.49
N ALA A 136 7.45 2.11 -10.96
CA ALA A 136 7.61 2.30 -9.52
C ALA A 136 6.25 2.23 -8.79
N LEU A 137 5.20 2.75 -9.40
CA LEU A 137 3.84 2.68 -8.86
C LEU A 137 3.29 1.25 -8.88
N VAL A 138 3.48 0.55 -9.99
CA VAL A 138 3.12 -0.88 -10.13
C VAL A 138 3.86 -1.71 -9.09
N ALA A 139 5.17 -1.53 -8.93
CA ALA A 139 5.96 -2.24 -7.94
C ALA A 139 5.46 -1.98 -6.51
N THR A 140 4.99 -0.76 -6.21
CA THR A 140 4.42 -0.41 -4.91
C THR A 140 3.10 -1.14 -4.67
N LEU A 141 2.19 -1.17 -5.66
CA LEU A 141 0.94 -1.91 -5.59
C LEU A 141 1.16 -3.41 -5.37
N LEU A 142 2.11 -4.01 -6.09
CA LEU A 142 2.45 -5.43 -5.94
C LEU A 142 3.03 -5.74 -4.56
N LYS A 143 3.87 -4.86 -4.00
CA LYS A 143 4.40 -5.02 -2.63
C LYS A 143 3.30 -4.93 -1.57
N ILE A 144 2.37 -3.99 -1.70
CA ILE A 144 1.23 -3.87 -0.78
C ILE A 144 0.34 -5.11 -0.90
N SER A 145 0.11 -5.60 -2.12
CA SER A 145 -0.62 -6.85 -2.36
C SER A 145 0.06 -8.04 -1.69
N ALA A 146 1.38 -8.16 -1.81
CA ALA A 146 2.14 -9.22 -1.16
C ALA A 146 2.04 -9.14 0.36
N LEU A 147 2.16 -7.93 0.96
CA LEU A 147 2.00 -7.73 2.41
C LEU A 147 0.63 -8.19 2.91
N MET A 148 -0.45 -7.83 2.19
CA MET A 148 -1.81 -8.26 2.56
C MET A 148 -1.98 -9.78 2.48
N CYS A 149 -1.30 -10.43 1.54
CA CYS A 149 -1.38 -11.88 1.37
C CYS A 149 -0.51 -12.65 2.35
N GLU A 150 0.69 -12.15 2.64
CA GLU A 150 1.70 -12.87 3.40
C GLU A 150 1.59 -12.68 4.91
N ILE A 151 0.97 -11.56 5.34
CA ILE A 151 0.86 -11.20 6.76
C ILE A 151 -0.62 -11.16 7.18
N PRO A 152 -1.19 -12.28 7.64
CA PRO A 152 -2.62 -12.35 8.01
C PRO A 152 -3.04 -11.37 9.11
N ALA A 153 -2.11 -10.94 9.96
CA ALA A 153 -2.35 -9.95 11.00
C ALA A 153 -2.61 -8.53 10.45
N VAL A 154 -2.24 -8.25 9.21
CA VAL A 154 -2.50 -6.94 8.59
C VAL A 154 -3.95 -6.87 8.15
N ALA A 155 -4.74 -6.03 8.81
CA ALA A 155 -6.13 -5.78 8.46
C ALA A 155 -6.29 -4.67 7.42
N GLU A 156 -5.48 -3.61 7.54
CA GLU A 156 -5.52 -2.45 6.64
C GLU A 156 -4.13 -1.85 6.45
N ILE A 157 -3.87 -1.41 5.23
CA ILE A 157 -2.72 -0.56 4.87
C ILE A 157 -3.26 0.69 4.18
N SER A 158 -2.80 1.87 4.60
CA SER A 158 -3.09 3.14 3.94
C SER A 158 -1.79 3.88 3.65
N VAL A 159 -1.58 4.24 2.40
CA VAL A 159 -0.45 5.07 1.96
C VAL A 159 -1.03 6.31 1.31
N ASN A 160 -1.01 7.45 2.03
CA ASN A 160 -1.59 8.70 1.57
C ASN A 160 -0.91 9.93 2.21
N PRO A 161 -0.21 10.75 1.41
CA PRO A 161 0.05 10.55 0.01
C PRO A 161 1.24 9.63 -0.29
N LEU A 162 1.15 8.88 -1.37
CA LEU A 162 2.29 8.36 -2.10
C LEU A 162 2.64 9.39 -3.17
N VAL A 163 3.82 9.99 -3.08
CA VAL A 163 4.29 10.93 -4.10
C VAL A 163 5.13 10.20 -5.13
N ILE A 164 4.95 10.59 -6.38
CA ILE A 164 5.61 9.95 -7.53
C ILE A 164 6.12 11.00 -8.51
N ASP A 165 7.33 10.80 -9.00
CA ASP A 165 7.94 11.56 -10.10
C ASP A 165 8.39 10.63 -11.24
N ASP A 166 9.25 11.11 -12.12
CA ASP A 166 9.79 10.35 -13.25
C ASP A 166 10.80 9.25 -12.84
N ARG A 167 11.21 9.19 -11.58
CA ARG A 167 12.26 8.29 -11.10
C ARG A 167 11.77 7.30 -10.06
N LEU A 168 11.00 7.75 -9.08
CA LEU A 168 10.67 6.97 -7.89
C LEU A 168 9.27 7.30 -7.34
N ALA A 169 8.78 6.40 -6.51
CA ALA A 169 7.59 6.59 -5.68
C ALA A 169 8.00 6.57 -4.21
N VAL A 170 7.56 7.57 -3.43
CA VAL A 170 7.89 7.72 -2.01
C VAL A 170 6.62 7.89 -1.19
N SER A 171 6.43 7.06 -0.18
CA SER A 171 5.38 7.25 0.81
C SER A 171 5.75 8.40 1.75
N LEU A 172 4.90 9.42 1.81
CA LEU A 172 5.07 10.49 2.79
C LEU A 172 4.37 10.18 4.10
N ASP A 173 3.25 9.48 4.05
CA ASP A 173 2.56 8.97 5.22
C ASP A 173 1.99 7.58 4.94
N ALA A 174 2.11 6.70 5.93
CA ALA A 174 1.58 5.37 5.87
C ALA A 174 1.02 4.96 7.23
N GLY A 175 -0.09 4.25 7.19
CA GLY A 175 -0.73 3.64 8.35
C GLY A 175 -0.93 2.14 8.11
N VAL A 176 -0.79 1.35 9.15
CA VAL A 176 -1.09 -0.08 9.16
C VAL A 176 -1.96 -0.38 10.36
N ALA A 177 -3.10 -1.01 10.14
CA ALA A 177 -3.93 -1.56 11.20
C ALA A 177 -3.73 -3.07 11.26
N LEU A 178 -3.57 -3.57 12.48
CA LEU A 178 -3.41 -5.00 12.75
C LEU A 178 -4.66 -5.56 13.42
N CYS A 179 -4.98 -6.80 13.13
CA CYS A 179 -6.02 -7.57 13.84
C CYS A 179 -5.39 -8.82 14.47
N ALA A 180 -6.01 -9.28 15.57
CA ALA A 180 -5.62 -10.55 16.18
C ALA A 180 -6.04 -11.69 15.24
N ARG A 181 -5.08 -12.31 14.57
CA ARG A 181 -5.25 -13.54 13.78
C ARG A 181 -4.21 -14.57 14.20
N SER A 182 -4.50 -15.85 13.93
CA SER A 182 -3.56 -16.92 14.26
C SER A 182 -2.29 -16.77 13.42
N ASP A 183 -1.13 -16.86 14.09
CA ASP A 183 0.19 -16.86 13.47
C ASP A 183 0.60 -18.25 12.96
N GLU A 184 -0.35 -19.16 12.73
CA GLU A 184 -0.03 -20.50 12.23
C GLU A 184 0.66 -20.41 10.87
N PRO A 185 1.82 -21.07 10.69
CA PRO A 185 2.58 -21.00 9.44
C PRO A 185 1.79 -21.46 8.20
N ASP A 186 0.85 -22.39 8.39
CA ASP A 186 -0.04 -22.87 7.32
C ASP A 186 -1.24 -21.94 7.06
N ALA A 187 -1.41 -20.89 7.86
CA ALA A 187 -2.48 -19.90 7.68
C ALA A 187 -2.14 -18.81 6.66
N ARG A 188 -0.92 -18.82 6.06
CA ARG A 188 -0.56 -17.92 4.98
C ARG A 188 -1.60 -18.03 3.86
N TYR A 189 -2.19 -16.91 3.45
CA TYR A 189 -3.31 -16.83 2.51
C TYR A 189 -4.67 -17.40 3.01
N SER A 190 -4.77 -17.95 4.22
CA SER A 190 -6.07 -18.47 4.75
C SER A 190 -7.16 -17.40 4.83
N HIS A 191 -6.77 -16.13 4.95
CA HIS A 191 -7.66 -14.97 4.94
C HIS A 191 -8.11 -14.54 3.53
N MET A 192 -7.58 -15.20 2.49
CA MET A 192 -7.92 -14.92 1.11
C MET A 192 -9.07 -15.84 0.69
N LEU A 193 -10.27 -15.29 0.52
CA LEU A 193 -11.46 -16.06 0.17
C LEU A 193 -11.42 -16.70 -1.24
N MET A 194 -10.49 -16.23 -2.08
CA MET A 194 -10.29 -16.80 -3.42
C MET A 194 -9.41 -18.05 -3.44
N GLN A 195 -8.97 -18.55 -2.27
CA GLN A 195 -8.36 -19.88 -2.26
C GLN A 195 -9.42 -20.92 -2.55
N PRO A 196 -9.26 -21.75 -3.59
CA PRO A 196 -10.09 -22.92 -3.73
C PRO A 196 -9.97 -23.73 -2.43
N ALA A 197 -11.09 -24.24 -1.93
CA ALA A 197 -11.08 -25.15 -0.79
C ALA A 197 -10.00 -26.21 -1.07
N PRO A 198 -9.10 -26.50 -0.11
CA PRO A 198 -8.08 -27.50 -0.32
C PRO A 198 -8.78 -28.81 -0.70
N ILE A 199 -8.51 -29.27 -1.92
CA ILE A 199 -9.06 -30.54 -2.41
C ILE A 199 -8.63 -31.64 -1.46
N THR A 200 -7.45 -31.52 -0.90
CA THR A 200 -6.93 -32.28 0.24
C THR A 200 -5.72 -31.53 0.80
N SER A 201 -5.62 -31.38 2.10
CA SER A 201 -4.45 -30.84 2.75
C SER A 201 -3.32 -31.86 2.72
N GLY A 202 -2.57 -31.88 1.59
CA GLY A 202 -1.30 -32.57 1.56
C GLY A 202 -1.36 -34.10 1.48
N GLU A 203 -2.35 -34.68 0.79
CA GLU A 203 -2.29 -36.10 0.45
C GLU A 203 -1.06 -36.39 -0.42
N GLU A 204 -0.24 -37.28 0.06
CA GLU A 204 0.95 -37.74 -0.64
C GLU A 204 0.62 -39.03 -1.38
N PHE A 205 0.90 -39.05 -2.67
CA PHE A 205 0.69 -40.20 -3.52
C PHE A 205 2.05 -40.73 -4.02
N THR A 206 2.21 -42.02 -3.97
CA THR A 206 3.39 -42.67 -4.58
C THR A 206 3.02 -43.04 -6.02
N SER A 207 3.70 -42.45 -6.98
CA SER A 207 3.59 -42.81 -8.40
C SER A 207 4.86 -43.53 -8.87
N ARG A 208 4.85 -44.02 -10.12
CA ARG A 208 6.03 -44.60 -10.76
C ARG A 208 7.22 -43.64 -10.84
N GLY A 209 6.99 -42.33 -10.67
CA GLY A 209 8.00 -41.28 -10.70
C GLY A 209 8.46 -40.79 -9.32
N GLY A 210 7.92 -41.38 -8.22
CA GLY A 210 8.27 -41.01 -6.84
C GLY A 210 7.08 -40.49 -6.04
N LEU A 211 7.39 -39.88 -4.89
CA LEU A 211 6.41 -39.30 -3.99
C LEU A 211 5.87 -37.98 -4.59
N MET A 212 4.56 -37.84 -4.74
CA MET A 212 3.90 -36.66 -5.22
C MET A 212 2.95 -36.12 -4.15
N ARG A 213 2.95 -34.80 -3.98
CA ARG A 213 2.02 -34.08 -3.09
C ARG A 213 1.03 -33.28 -3.93
N ILE A 214 -0.25 -33.51 -3.73
CA ILE A 214 -1.32 -32.73 -4.35
C ILE A 214 -1.81 -31.69 -3.35
N ARG A 215 -1.83 -30.44 -3.74
CA ARG A 215 -2.36 -29.31 -2.97
C ARG A 215 -3.00 -28.28 -3.88
N SER A 216 -3.76 -27.37 -3.29
CA SER A 216 -4.27 -26.21 -4.01
C SER A 216 -3.13 -25.36 -4.58
N ILE A 217 -3.34 -24.78 -5.77
CA ILE A 217 -2.39 -23.86 -6.39
C ILE A 217 -2.29 -22.58 -5.55
N ARG A 218 -1.10 -22.03 -5.50
CA ARG A 218 -0.79 -20.80 -4.75
C ARG A 218 -0.17 -19.75 -5.68
N PRO A 219 -0.25 -18.44 -5.34
CA PRO A 219 0.34 -17.39 -6.17
C PRO A 219 1.83 -17.60 -6.48
N GLU A 220 2.60 -18.18 -5.54
CA GLU A 220 4.03 -18.50 -5.74
C GLU A 220 4.27 -19.59 -6.78
N ASP A 221 3.25 -20.36 -7.13
CA ASP A 221 3.35 -21.43 -8.14
C ASP A 221 3.32 -20.88 -9.58
N PHE A 222 2.96 -19.60 -9.77
CA PHE A 222 2.81 -18.98 -11.08
C PHE A 222 4.00 -19.25 -12.03
N ALA A 223 5.24 -19.14 -11.52
CA ALA A 223 6.43 -19.39 -12.34
C ALA A 223 6.56 -20.86 -12.76
N ALA A 224 6.13 -21.77 -11.91
CA ALA A 224 6.13 -23.24 -12.21
C ALA A 224 5.03 -23.58 -13.21
N GLU A 225 3.84 -23.03 -13.02
CA GLU A 225 2.70 -23.20 -13.92
C GLU A 225 3.00 -22.66 -15.32
N LYS A 226 3.55 -21.44 -15.40
CA LYS A 226 3.99 -20.85 -16.68
C LYS A 226 4.98 -21.75 -17.40
N ARG A 227 5.96 -22.32 -16.72
CA ARG A 227 6.92 -23.27 -17.31
C ARG A 227 6.24 -24.57 -17.77
N LEU A 228 5.25 -25.06 -17.02
CA LEU A 228 4.48 -26.23 -17.40
C LEU A 228 3.72 -25.96 -18.70
N LEU A 229 2.95 -24.88 -18.76
CA LEU A 229 2.18 -24.49 -19.94
C LEU A 229 3.05 -24.31 -21.18
N GLN A 230 4.27 -23.73 -21.02
CA GLN A 230 5.22 -23.57 -22.12
C GLN A 230 5.78 -24.90 -22.67
N ARG A 231 5.73 -25.97 -21.86
CA ARG A 231 6.20 -27.31 -22.25
C ARG A 231 5.08 -28.20 -22.82
N LEU A 232 3.84 -27.81 -22.65
CA LEU A 232 2.71 -28.55 -23.23
C LEU A 232 2.76 -28.43 -24.74
N SER A 233 2.58 -29.55 -25.43
CA SER A 233 2.45 -29.55 -26.89
C SER A 233 1.05 -29.07 -27.29
N GLN A 234 0.89 -28.61 -28.54
CA GLN A 234 -0.42 -28.22 -29.06
C GLN A 234 -1.43 -29.39 -29.13
N LYS A 235 -1.02 -30.62 -28.81
CA LYS A 235 -1.82 -31.83 -28.77
C LYS A 235 -2.14 -32.33 -27.35
N SER A 236 -1.73 -31.55 -26.34
CA SER A 236 -1.91 -31.89 -24.91
C SER A 236 -3.13 -31.21 -24.33
#